data_3107710ba5393b111d0ab8c7ef546c59
#
_entry.id   3107710ba5393b111d0ab8c7ef546c59
#
_cell.length_a   1.000
_cell.length_b   1.000
_cell.length_c   1.000
_cell.angle_alpha   90.00
_cell.angle_beta   90.00
_cell.angle_gamma   90.00
#
_symmetry.space_group_name_H-M   'P 1'
#
loop_
_entity.id
_entity.type
_entity.pdbx_description
1 polymer ?
#
loop_
_entity_poly.entity_id
_entity_poly.type
_entity_poly.pdbx_seq_one_letter_code
_entity_poly.pdbx_strand_id
1 'polypeptide(L)'
;MATAPFLLTPGPLTTSARTKESMLRDWGSWDSDFNRITARLREGLLKIVHGEGTHECVPMQGSGTFSVEAAIGTLVPRDGKVLVLINGAYGKRLAKICEVLGRSFSTCETAEDEPTTAADVDRLLRADNDITHVALIHCETSTGILNPLPEIAQVVEQHGKRLIIDAMSTFGALPVDAQKIPFDALIAASGKCLEGVPGMGFVFARKDSLAAAAGNSHSLAMDLFDQHSYMKKTGQWRFTPPTHVVAALHEALLQYHEEGGLPARHARYAANCQALMEEMGKLGLRSFLPAAIQAPIIATFHAPKDPRYQFKDFYERVKAKGYILYPGKLTQVETFRVGCIGHVTPAQMREAVAAVGEVLREMEVLEI
;
A
#
# COMPACT_ATOMS: atom_id res chain seq x y z
N MET A 1 27.74 11.76 14.10
CA MET A 1 27.10 10.61 13.50
C MET A 1 26.57 11.02 12.12
N ALA A 2 26.85 10.26 11.07
CA ALA A 2 26.26 10.57 9.76
C ALA A 2 24.73 10.55 9.88
N THR A 3 24.04 11.54 9.36
CA THR A 3 22.59 11.57 9.31
C THR A 3 22.10 10.40 8.46
N ALA A 4 21.11 9.65 8.96
CA ALA A 4 20.53 8.55 8.19
C ALA A 4 19.92 9.09 6.87
N PRO A 5 20.08 8.38 5.75
CA PRO A 5 19.57 8.83 4.46
C PRO A 5 18.04 8.86 4.45
N PHE A 6 17.47 9.78 3.66
CA PHE A 6 16.04 9.80 3.36
C PHE A 6 15.67 8.62 2.45
N LEU A 7 14.63 7.90 2.84
CA LEU A 7 14.08 6.80 2.04
C LEU A 7 13.01 7.34 1.11
N LEU A 8 13.37 7.63 -0.13
CA LEU A 8 12.44 8.04 -1.19
C LEU A 8 11.95 6.80 -1.95
N THR A 9 11.24 5.96 -1.23
CA THR A 9 10.80 4.63 -1.67
C THR A 9 9.29 4.49 -1.47
N PRO A 10 8.63 3.49 -2.06
CA PRO A 10 7.19 3.26 -1.82
C PRO A 10 6.90 2.59 -0.45
N GLY A 11 7.88 2.50 0.41
CA GLY A 11 7.88 1.79 1.71
C GLY A 11 8.75 0.52 1.69
N PRO A 12 9.63 0.35 2.71
CA PRO A 12 9.80 1.19 3.91
C PRO A 12 10.18 2.62 3.59
N LEU A 13 9.74 3.58 4.40
CA LEU A 13 9.90 5.00 4.17
C LEU A 13 10.57 5.70 5.36
N THR A 14 10.95 6.98 5.20
CA THR A 14 11.44 7.79 6.30
C THR A 14 10.31 8.06 7.29
N THR A 15 10.52 7.67 8.55
CA THR A 15 9.62 7.93 9.67
C THR A 15 10.13 9.08 10.54
N SER A 16 9.25 9.69 11.33
CA SER A 16 9.61 10.73 12.30
C SER A 16 10.51 10.17 13.43
N ALA A 17 11.19 11.05 14.17
CA ALA A 17 11.91 10.67 15.38
C ALA A 17 10.95 10.07 16.43
N ARG A 18 9.78 10.70 16.66
CA ARG A 18 8.77 10.23 17.61
C ARG A 18 8.32 8.79 17.34
N THR A 19 8.10 8.43 16.06
CA THR A 19 7.75 7.05 15.68
C THR A 19 8.85 6.06 16.05
N LYS A 20 10.13 6.41 15.86
CA LYS A 20 11.27 5.56 16.23
C LYS A 20 11.44 5.46 17.75
N GLU A 21 11.31 6.57 18.47
CA GLU A 21 11.43 6.65 19.93
C GLU A 21 10.37 5.79 20.65
N SER A 22 9.15 5.70 20.09
CA SER A 22 8.09 4.86 20.65
C SER A 22 8.43 3.37 20.69
N MET A 23 9.46 2.92 19.95
CA MET A 23 9.96 1.54 19.97
C MET A 23 11.02 1.28 21.04
N LEU A 24 11.47 2.27 21.77
CA LEU A 24 12.51 2.11 22.80
C LEU A 24 11.97 1.49 24.11
N ARG A 25 10.67 1.33 24.21
CA ARG A 25 10.01 0.71 25.38
C ARG A 25 9.56 -0.71 25.03
N ASP A 26 9.89 -1.65 25.91
CA ASP A 26 9.34 -3.00 25.86
C ASP A 26 7.89 -3.02 26.35
N TRP A 27 7.06 -3.84 25.71
CA TRP A 27 5.64 -3.99 26.02
C TRP A 27 5.27 -5.43 26.29
N GLY A 28 4.61 -5.68 27.39
CA GLY A 28 4.00 -6.98 27.66
C GLY A 28 2.74 -7.19 26.81
N SER A 29 2.69 -8.25 26.00
CA SER A 29 1.57 -8.50 25.10
C SER A 29 0.24 -8.81 25.79
N TRP A 30 0.28 -9.19 27.06
CA TRP A 30 -0.87 -9.46 27.92
C TRP A 30 -1.27 -8.26 28.79
N ASP A 31 -0.41 -7.24 28.85
CA ASP A 31 -0.60 -6.06 29.69
C ASP A 31 -1.77 -5.20 29.19
N SER A 32 -2.52 -4.63 30.15
CA SER A 32 -3.70 -3.79 29.87
C SER A 32 -3.35 -2.52 29.09
N ASP A 33 -2.14 -1.95 29.27
CA ASP A 33 -1.70 -0.76 28.55
C ASP A 33 -1.51 -1.07 27.07
N PHE A 34 -0.87 -2.21 26.76
CA PHE A 34 -0.68 -2.65 25.39
C PHE A 34 -2.02 -3.01 24.72
N ASN A 35 -2.93 -3.65 25.46
CA ASN A 35 -4.25 -3.97 24.95
C ASN A 35 -5.07 -2.69 24.65
N ARG A 36 -4.93 -1.63 25.47
CA ARG A 36 -5.51 -0.31 25.17
C ARG A 36 -4.93 0.33 23.91
N ILE A 37 -3.62 0.24 23.70
CA ILE A 37 -2.98 0.72 22.46
C ILE A 37 -3.57 -0.01 21.26
N THR A 38 -3.67 -1.33 21.32
CA THR A 38 -4.26 -2.15 20.24
C THR A 38 -5.71 -1.76 19.95
N ALA A 39 -6.53 -1.56 20.98
CA ALA A 39 -7.93 -1.17 20.82
C ALA A 39 -8.05 0.22 20.16
N ARG A 40 -7.34 1.24 20.69
CA ARG A 40 -7.32 2.59 20.13
C ARG A 40 -6.83 2.62 18.68
N LEU A 41 -5.81 1.80 18.37
CA LEU A 41 -5.30 1.67 17.02
C LEU A 41 -6.38 1.16 16.07
N ARG A 42 -7.05 0.06 16.42
CA ARG A 42 -8.13 -0.52 15.59
C ARG A 42 -9.28 0.47 15.37
N GLU A 43 -9.71 1.16 16.41
CA GLU A 43 -10.75 2.19 16.35
C GLU A 43 -10.32 3.37 15.46
N GLY A 44 -9.09 3.88 15.67
CA GLY A 44 -8.56 4.99 14.88
C GLY A 44 -8.41 4.65 13.41
N LEU A 45 -7.98 3.43 13.08
CA LEU A 45 -7.88 2.96 11.71
C LEU A 45 -9.26 2.84 11.04
N LEU A 46 -10.28 2.32 11.74
CA LEU A 46 -11.66 2.23 11.23
C LEU A 46 -12.24 3.60 10.89
N LYS A 47 -11.93 4.62 11.68
CA LYS A 47 -12.38 6.00 11.42
C LYS A 47 -11.86 6.56 10.11
N ILE A 48 -10.64 6.20 9.70
CA ILE A 48 -10.04 6.68 8.43
C ILE A 48 -10.85 6.22 7.22
N VAL A 49 -11.44 5.01 7.27
CA VAL A 49 -12.28 4.47 6.18
C VAL A 49 -13.77 4.66 6.41
N HIS A 50 -14.20 5.35 7.47
CA HIS A 50 -15.60 5.47 7.89
C HIS A 50 -16.30 4.10 7.99
N GLY A 51 -15.57 3.09 8.47
CA GLY A 51 -16.02 1.69 8.53
C GLY A 51 -16.70 1.32 9.86
N GLU A 52 -16.88 2.28 10.78
CA GLU A 52 -17.54 2.03 12.05
C GLU A 52 -18.95 1.52 11.86
N GLY A 53 -19.32 0.48 12.58
CA GLY A 53 -20.62 -0.19 12.45
C GLY A 53 -20.70 -1.26 11.36
N THR A 54 -19.95 -1.16 10.26
CA THR A 54 -20.03 -2.06 9.10
C THR A 54 -18.85 -3.01 8.96
N HIS A 55 -17.65 -2.57 9.33
CA HIS A 55 -16.40 -3.33 9.21
C HIS A 55 -15.74 -3.59 10.56
N GLU A 56 -14.81 -4.52 10.57
CA GLU A 56 -13.88 -4.79 11.66
C GLU A 56 -12.45 -4.60 11.19
N CYS A 57 -11.62 -3.95 11.99
CA CYS A 57 -10.19 -3.86 11.73
C CYS A 57 -9.50 -5.07 12.37
N VAL A 58 -8.93 -5.95 11.56
CA VAL A 58 -8.21 -7.14 12.01
C VAL A 58 -6.71 -6.94 11.74
N PRO A 59 -5.90 -6.65 12.76
CA PRO A 59 -4.47 -6.50 12.61
C PRO A 59 -3.80 -7.87 12.45
N MET A 60 -2.79 -7.92 11.57
CA MET A 60 -1.99 -9.11 11.28
C MET A 60 -0.51 -8.76 11.39
N GLN A 61 0.27 -9.63 12.01
CA GLN A 61 1.73 -9.49 11.99
C GLN A 61 2.29 -9.89 10.61
N GLY A 62 3.41 -9.30 10.24
CA GLY A 62 4.08 -9.53 8.97
C GLY A 62 4.00 -8.35 8.01
N SER A 63 4.34 -8.58 6.75
CA SER A 63 4.22 -7.56 5.71
C SER A 63 2.80 -7.45 5.17
N GLY A 64 2.54 -6.44 4.33
CA GLY A 64 1.25 -6.32 3.63
C GLY A 64 0.87 -7.59 2.84
N THR A 65 1.84 -8.31 2.28
CA THR A 65 1.59 -9.58 1.58
C THR A 65 0.97 -10.64 2.49
N PHE A 66 1.38 -10.72 3.77
CA PHE A 66 0.75 -11.61 4.77
C PHE A 66 -0.73 -11.26 4.96
N SER A 67 -1.05 -9.99 5.00
CA SER A 67 -2.45 -9.54 5.15
C SER A 67 -3.29 -9.79 3.90
N VAL A 68 -2.71 -9.66 2.69
CA VAL A 68 -3.39 -10.04 1.45
C VAL A 68 -3.67 -11.54 1.42
N GLU A 69 -2.68 -12.36 1.77
CA GLU A 69 -2.82 -13.82 1.84
C GLU A 69 -3.87 -14.22 2.90
N ALA A 70 -3.85 -13.59 4.08
CA ALA A 70 -4.84 -13.79 5.13
C ALA A 70 -6.27 -13.40 4.64
N ALA A 71 -6.41 -12.28 3.93
CA ALA A 71 -7.70 -11.84 3.40
C ALA A 71 -8.27 -12.80 2.35
N ILE A 72 -7.47 -13.17 1.35
CA ILE A 72 -7.88 -14.13 0.32
C ILE A 72 -8.18 -15.50 0.95
N GLY A 73 -7.30 -16.01 1.81
CA GLY A 73 -7.43 -17.32 2.45
C GLY A 73 -8.62 -17.42 3.38
N THR A 74 -9.01 -16.32 4.06
CA THR A 74 -10.12 -16.30 5.01
C THR A 74 -11.44 -15.93 4.33
N LEU A 75 -11.48 -14.84 3.55
CA LEU A 75 -12.74 -14.25 3.09
C LEU A 75 -13.26 -14.85 1.79
N VAL A 76 -12.38 -15.33 0.91
CA VAL A 76 -12.83 -16.03 -0.30
C VAL A 76 -13.17 -17.49 0.04
N PRO A 77 -14.40 -17.96 -0.17
CA PRO A 77 -14.77 -19.35 0.04
C PRO A 77 -13.88 -20.32 -0.76
N ARG A 78 -13.74 -21.57 -0.30
CA ARG A 78 -12.87 -22.56 -0.96
C ARG A 78 -13.34 -22.90 -2.37
N ASP A 79 -14.63 -22.83 -2.61
CA ASP A 79 -15.30 -22.98 -3.90
C ASP A 79 -15.53 -21.65 -4.64
N GLY A 80 -15.11 -20.54 -4.04
CA GLY A 80 -15.22 -19.21 -4.64
C GLY A 80 -14.19 -18.97 -5.75
N LYS A 81 -14.53 -18.09 -6.69
CA LYS A 81 -13.66 -17.68 -7.79
C LYS A 81 -13.35 -16.18 -7.73
N VAL A 82 -12.08 -15.82 -7.90
CA VAL A 82 -11.62 -14.44 -7.85
C VAL A 82 -11.29 -13.94 -9.25
N LEU A 83 -11.85 -12.81 -9.67
CA LEU A 83 -11.35 -12.03 -10.79
C LEU A 83 -10.26 -11.08 -10.29
N VAL A 84 -9.02 -11.31 -10.69
CA VAL A 84 -7.87 -10.49 -10.30
C VAL A 84 -7.58 -9.47 -11.39
N LEU A 85 -7.61 -8.16 -11.03
CA LEU A 85 -7.28 -7.08 -11.95
C LEU A 85 -5.78 -6.79 -11.85
N ILE A 86 -5.09 -6.83 -12.99
CA ILE A 86 -3.63 -6.81 -13.05
C ILE A 86 -3.15 -5.73 -14.04
N ASN A 87 -2.36 -4.78 -13.55
CA ASN A 87 -1.57 -3.85 -14.36
C ASN A 87 -0.17 -3.65 -13.79
N GLY A 88 0.35 -4.67 -13.10
CA GLY A 88 1.70 -4.64 -12.57
C GLY A 88 2.04 -5.80 -11.64
N ALA A 89 3.17 -5.68 -10.97
CA ALA A 89 3.76 -6.77 -10.20
C ALA A 89 2.95 -7.17 -8.96
N TYR A 90 2.18 -6.25 -8.36
CA TYR A 90 1.39 -6.57 -7.17
C TYR A 90 0.09 -7.28 -7.54
N GLY A 91 -0.54 -6.91 -8.66
CA GLY A 91 -1.64 -7.68 -9.23
C GLY A 91 -1.24 -9.11 -9.57
N LYS A 92 -0.07 -9.31 -10.21
CA LYS A 92 0.50 -10.65 -10.47
C LYS A 92 0.74 -11.44 -9.17
N ARG A 93 1.22 -10.76 -8.11
CA ARG A 93 1.40 -11.40 -6.79
C ARG A 93 0.08 -11.84 -6.19
N LEU A 94 -1.00 -11.05 -6.32
CA LEU A 94 -2.32 -11.40 -5.83
C LEU A 94 -2.84 -12.66 -6.54
N ALA A 95 -2.70 -12.76 -7.87
CA ALA A 95 -3.02 -13.96 -8.62
C ALA A 95 -2.21 -15.17 -8.14
N LYS A 96 -0.90 -14.99 -7.87
CA LYS A 96 -0.05 -16.04 -7.31
C LYS A 96 -0.48 -16.49 -5.91
N ILE A 97 -0.99 -15.57 -5.09
CA ILE A 97 -1.58 -15.92 -3.78
C ILE A 97 -2.82 -16.80 -3.98
N CYS A 98 -3.72 -16.46 -4.91
CA CYS A 98 -4.87 -17.30 -5.23
C CYS A 98 -4.44 -18.72 -5.65
N GLU A 99 -3.45 -18.83 -6.53
CA GLU A 99 -2.88 -20.10 -6.99
C GLU A 99 -2.34 -20.93 -5.81
N VAL A 100 -1.49 -20.33 -4.96
CA VAL A 100 -0.87 -21.02 -3.82
C VAL A 100 -1.91 -21.49 -2.80
N LEU A 101 -2.95 -20.69 -2.57
CA LEU A 101 -4.07 -21.01 -1.67
C LEU A 101 -5.09 -21.98 -2.29
N GLY A 102 -4.91 -22.37 -3.57
CA GLY A 102 -5.86 -23.24 -4.27
C GLY A 102 -7.23 -22.58 -4.47
N ARG A 103 -7.31 -21.25 -4.55
CA ARG A 103 -8.53 -20.51 -4.90
C ARG A 103 -8.66 -20.43 -6.41
N SER A 104 -9.83 -20.76 -6.94
CA SER A 104 -10.12 -20.55 -8.36
C SER A 104 -10.02 -19.07 -8.69
N PHE A 105 -9.39 -18.73 -9.83
CA PHE A 105 -9.30 -17.33 -10.26
C PHE A 105 -9.25 -17.20 -11.77
N SER A 106 -9.57 -16.02 -12.25
CA SER A 106 -9.32 -15.53 -13.61
C SER A 106 -8.67 -14.16 -13.53
N THR A 107 -8.04 -13.70 -14.60
CA THR A 107 -7.33 -12.42 -14.62
C THR A 107 -7.91 -11.48 -15.65
N CYS A 108 -7.85 -10.17 -15.36
CA CYS A 108 -7.99 -9.10 -16.32
C CYS A 108 -6.66 -8.33 -16.34
N GLU A 109 -5.87 -8.55 -17.38
CA GLU A 109 -4.56 -7.92 -17.50
C GLU A 109 -4.60 -6.76 -18.50
N THR A 110 -4.13 -5.59 -18.08
CA THR A 110 -3.85 -4.43 -18.92
C THR A 110 -2.35 -4.13 -18.92
N ALA A 111 -1.91 -3.24 -19.80
CA ALA A 111 -0.52 -2.78 -19.81
C ALA A 111 -0.17 -2.05 -18.51
N GLU A 112 1.14 -1.95 -18.22
CA GLU A 112 1.65 -1.38 -16.96
C GLU A 112 1.37 0.14 -16.83
N ASP A 113 0.98 0.80 -17.92
CA ASP A 113 0.58 2.20 -18.06
C ASP A 113 -0.92 2.40 -18.36
N GLU A 114 -1.70 1.32 -18.31
CA GLU A 114 -3.13 1.35 -18.57
C GLU A 114 -3.94 0.87 -17.34
N PRO A 115 -4.85 1.70 -16.79
CA PRO A 115 -5.72 1.24 -15.71
C PRO A 115 -6.76 0.24 -16.24
N THR A 116 -7.11 -0.77 -15.45
CA THR A 116 -8.27 -1.61 -15.74
C THR A 116 -9.54 -0.75 -15.66
N THR A 117 -10.41 -0.85 -16.65
CA THR A 117 -11.65 -0.04 -16.69
C THR A 117 -12.84 -0.76 -16.06
N ALA A 118 -13.83 0.01 -15.60
CA ALA A 118 -15.11 -0.52 -15.15
C ALA A 118 -15.83 -1.33 -16.25
N ALA A 119 -15.69 -0.94 -17.53
CA ALA A 119 -16.26 -1.65 -18.68
C ALA A 119 -15.63 -3.04 -18.88
N ASP A 120 -14.31 -3.18 -18.65
CA ASP A 120 -13.65 -4.48 -18.71
C ASP A 120 -14.17 -5.41 -17.60
N VAL A 121 -14.34 -4.88 -16.39
CA VAL A 121 -14.89 -5.63 -15.25
C VAL A 121 -16.33 -6.06 -15.54
N ASP A 122 -17.20 -5.16 -16.01
CA ASP A 122 -18.59 -5.46 -16.37
C ASP A 122 -18.67 -6.59 -17.41
N ARG A 123 -17.88 -6.49 -18.47
CA ARG A 123 -17.80 -7.50 -19.54
C ARG A 123 -17.40 -8.88 -19.00
N LEU A 124 -16.42 -8.94 -18.12
CA LEU A 124 -15.91 -10.20 -17.56
C LEU A 124 -16.90 -10.80 -16.56
N LEU A 125 -17.56 -9.99 -15.74
CA LEU A 125 -18.56 -10.45 -14.78
C LEU A 125 -19.83 -10.97 -15.48
N ARG A 126 -20.20 -10.41 -16.64
CA ARG A 126 -21.28 -10.95 -17.50
C ARG A 126 -20.91 -12.27 -18.16
N ALA A 127 -19.64 -12.44 -18.52
CA ALA A 127 -19.16 -13.63 -19.21
C ALA A 127 -18.96 -14.85 -18.28
N ASP A 128 -18.76 -14.61 -16.98
CA ASP A 128 -18.42 -15.65 -16.01
C ASP A 128 -19.18 -15.44 -14.69
N ASN A 129 -20.31 -16.13 -14.55
CA ASN A 129 -21.17 -16.05 -13.37
C ASN A 129 -20.55 -16.71 -12.12
N ASP A 130 -19.55 -17.59 -12.28
CA ASP A 130 -18.90 -18.29 -11.17
C ASP A 130 -17.99 -17.35 -10.36
N ILE A 131 -17.62 -16.20 -10.90
CA ILE A 131 -16.87 -15.18 -10.16
C ILE A 131 -17.69 -14.73 -8.96
N THR A 132 -17.11 -14.86 -7.78
CA THR A 132 -17.70 -14.44 -6.50
C THR A 132 -17.07 -13.16 -5.98
N HIS A 133 -15.78 -12.95 -6.27
CA HIS A 133 -14.99 -11.82 -5.78
C HIS A 133 -14.22 -11.16 -6.92
N VAL A 134 -14.07 -9.84 -6.84
CA VAL A 134 -13.11 -9.07 -7.63
C VAL A 134 -12.03 -8.56 -6.70
N ALA A 135 -10.77 -8.65 -7.11
CA ALA A 135 -9.65 -8.16 -6.33
C ALA A 135 -8.78 -7.23 -7.16
N LEU A 136 -8.45 -6.05 -6.63
CA LEU A 136 -7.65 -5.04 -7.31
C LEU A 136 -6.61 -4.41 -6.40
N ILE A 137 -5.55 -3.90 -7.02
CA ILE A 137 -4.58 -3.02 -6.38
C ILE A 137 -5.04 -1.58 -6.62
N HIS A 138 -5.33 -0.79 -5.57
CA HIS A 138 -5.79 0.59 -5.73
C HIS A 138 -4.71 1.48 -6.35
N CYS A 139 -3.46 1.40 -5.86
CA CYS A 139 -2.31 2.01 -6.52
C CYS A 139 -1.23 0.94 -6.74
N GLU A 140 -0.96 0.61 -8.00
CA GLU A 140 0.10 -0.33 -8.38
C GLU A 140 1.45 0.37 -8.35
N THR A 141 2.26 0.11 -7.31
CA THR A 141 3.52 0.82 -7.06
C THR A 141 4.71 0.33 -7.88
N SER A 142 4.52 -0.66 -8.77
CA SER A 142 5.52 -0.93 -9.81
C SER A 142 5.66 0.23 -10.79
N THR A 143 4.60 1.01 -10.99
CA THR A 143 4.55 2.19 -11.87
C THR A 143 4.14 3.47 -11.17
N GLY A 144 3.24 3.39 -10.21
CA GLY A 144 2.56 4.52 -9.56
C GLY A 144 1.15 4.76 -10.10
N ILE A 145 0.61 3.85 -10.91
CA ILE A 145 -0.71 3.99 -11.53
C ILE A 145 -1.83 3.87 -10.48
N LEU A 146 -2.79 4.79 -10.55
CA LEU A 146 -4.00 4.78 -9.74
C LEU A 146 -5.14 4.16 -10.53
N ASN A 147 -5.69 3.06 -10.03
CA ASN A 147 -6.84 2.40 -10.65
C ASN A 147 -8.16 3.09 -10.25
N PRO A 148 -9.16 3.13 -11.14
CA PRO A 148 -10.44 3.82 -10.94
C PRO A 148 -11.35 3.04 -9.99
N LEU A 149 -11.01 3.07 -8.70
CA LEU A 149 -11.68 2.29 -7.65
C LEU A 149 -13.19 2.57 -7.53
N PRO A 150 -13.69 3.82 -7.53
CA PRO A 150 -15.13 4.07 -7.39
C PRO A 150 -15.97 3.44 -8.50
N GLU A 151 -15.51 3.57 -9.74
CA GLU A 151 -16.20 3.06 -10.93
C GLU A 151 -16.21 1.52 -10.96
N ILE A 152 -15.09 0.90 -10.59
CA ILE A 152 -14.98 -0.55 -10.47
C ILE A 152 -15.87 -1.07 -9.35
N ALA A 153 -15.86 -0.44 -8.18
CA ALA A 153 -16.66 -0.84 -7.03
C ALA A 153 -18.16 -0.80 -7.36
N GLN A 154 -18.61 0.23 -8.06
CA GLN A 154 -20.01 0.34 -8.50
C GLN A 154 -20.43 -0.83 -9.42
N VAL A 155 -19.59 -1.19 -10.38
CA VAL A 155 -19.86 -2.32 -11.27
C VAL A 155 -19.89 -3.63 -10.50
N VAL A 156 -18.94 -3.86 -9.60
CA VAL A 156 -18.88 -5.08 -8.77
C VAL A 156 -20.15 -5.22 -7.93
N GLU A 157 -20.62 -4.12 -7.33
CA GLU A 157 -21.87 -4.08 -6.56
C GLU A 157 -23.09 -4.39 -7.43
N GLN A 158 -23.20 -3.78 -8.63
CA GLN A 158 -24.30 -4.02 -9.57
C GLN A 158 -24.42 -5.50 -9.97
N HIS A 159 -23.31 -6.23 -10.03
CA HIS A 159 -23.29 -7.67 -10.27
C HIS A 159 -23.49 -8.52 -9.00
N GLY A 160 -23.70 -7.90 -7.83
CA GLY A 160 -23.83 -8.60 -6.55
C GLY A 160 -22.58 -9.38 -6.14
N LYS A 161 -21.41 -8.99 -6.67
CA LYS A 161 -20.13 -9.61 -6.35
C LYS A 161 -19.44 -8.87 -5.20
N ARG A 162 -18.41 -9.48 -4.63
CA ARG A 162 -17.66 -8.94 -3.49
C ARG A 162 -16.36 -8.29 -3.96
N LEU A 163 -15.91 -7.21 -3.31
CA LEU A 163 -14.72 -6.46 -3.67
C LEU A 163 -13.65 -6.55 -2.58
N ILE A 164 -12.44 -6.95 -2.98
CA ILE A 164 -11.24 -6.97 -2.15
C ILE A 164 -10.26 -5.92 -2.69
N ILE A 165 -9.87 -4.96 -1.86
CA ILE A 165 -9.01 -3.84 -2.24
C ILE A 165 -7.67 -3.97 -1.56
N ASP A 166 -6.60 -4.12 -2.32
CA ASP A 166 -5.26 -3.85 -1.84
C ASP A 166 -5.02 -2.33 -1.88
N ALA A 167 -5.16 -1.68 -0.74
CA ALA A 167 -4.92 -0.26 -0.54
C ALA A 167 -3.58 0.00 0.18
N MET A 168 -2.63 -0.92 0.03
CA MET A 168 -1.36 -0.89 0.74
C MET A 168 -0.66 0.45 0.65
N SER A 169 -0.66 1.03 -0.55
CA SER A 169 0.04 2.28 -0.85
C SER A 169 -0.85 3.53 -0.80
N THR A 170 -2.16 3.38 -0.57
CA THR A 170 -3.11 4.50 -0.65
C THR A 170 -3.80 4.79 0.67
N PHE A 171 -3.96 3.79 1.54
CA PHE A 171 -4.64 3.94 2.82
C PHE A 171 -4.00 5.04 3.68
N GLY A 172 -4.82 5.98 4.13
CA GLY A 172 -4.39 7.14 4.91
C GLY A 172 -3.88 8.33 4.08
N ALA A 173 -3.74 8.18 2.74
CA ALA A 173 -3.34 9.27 1.85
C ALA A 173 -4.35 9.55 0.74
N LEU A 174 -5.03 8.51 0.23
CA LEU A 174 -6.11 8.68 -0.74
C LEU A 174 -7.44 8.22 -0.12
N PRO A 175 -8.56 8.87 -0.43
CA PRO A 175 -9.83 8.56 0.21
C PRO A 175 -10.37 7.20 -0.27
N VAL A 176 -10.71 6.35 0.69
CA VAL A 176 -11.58 5.20 0.50
C VAL A 176 -12.60 5.23 1.63
N ASP A 177 -13.84 5.49 1.30
CA ASP A 177 -14.94 5.70 2.25
C ASP A 177 -15.91 4.52 2.18
N ALA A 178 -15.96 3.70 3.21
CA ALA A 178 -16.81 2.51 3.29
C ALA A 178 -18.33 2.82 3.22
N GLN A 179 -18.72 4.08 3.41
CA GLN A 179 -20.11 4.51 3.24
C GLN A 179 -20.47 4.83 1.78
N LYS A 180 -19.47 4.98 0.91
CA LYS A 180 -19.66 5.36 -0.51
C LYS A 180 -19.12 4.30 -1.47
N ILE A 181 -18.09 3.57 -1.05
CA ILE A 181 -17.43 2.55 -1.85
C ILE A 181 -17.72 1.21 -1.18
N PRO A 182 -18.60 0.38 -1.74
CA PRO A 182 -18.88 -0.93 -1.20
C PRO A 182 -17.67 -1.86 -1.40
N PHE A 183 -17.14 -2.42 -0.31
CA PHE A 183 -16.09 -3.43 -0.34
C PHE A 183 -16.27 -4.45 0.78
N ASP A 184 -15.78 -5.65 0.56
CA ASP A 184 -15.75 -6.72 1.57
C ASP A 184 -14.47 -6.72 2.38
N ALA A 185 -13.36 -6.35 1.76
CA ALA A 185 -12.10 -6.18 2.43
C ALA A 185 -11.28 -5.04 1.83
N LEU A 186 -10.66 -4.25 2.71
CA LEU A 186 -9.60 -3.31 2.36
C LEU A 186 -8.36 -3.66 3.17
N ILE A 187 -7.21 -3.75 2.51
CA ILE A 187 -5.97 -4.25 3.08
C ILE A 187 -4.92 -3.15 3.06
N ALA A 188 -4.25 -2.93 4.20
CA ALA A 188 -3.19 -1.94 4.32
C ALA A 188 -2.07 -2.41 5.26
N ALA A 189 -0.99 -1.62 5.38
CA ALA A 189 0.15 -1.94 6.23
C ALA A 189 0.71 -0.72 6.94
N SER A 190 1.36 -0.97 8.08
CA SER A 190 1.92 0.05 8.97
C SER A 190 3.01 0.92 8.32
N GLY A 191 3.91 0.32 7.53
CA GLY A 191 5.08 0.98 6.97
C GLY A 191 4.84 1.69 5.65
N LYS A 192 3.65 2.28 5.46
CA LYS A 192 3.22 3.01 4.25
C LYS A 192 2.71 4.41 4.61
N CYS A 193 1.62 4.88 4.02
CA CYS A 193 1.15 6.26 4.14
C CYS A 193 0.80 6.72 5.56
N LEU A 194 0.64 5.83 6.52
CA LEU A 194 0.52 6.18 7.94
C LEU A 194 1.86 6.49 8.62
N GLU A 195 2.99 6.24 7.95
CA GLU A 195 4.34 6.51 8.46
C GLU A 195 4.71 5.74 9.75
N GLY A 196 4.12 4.55 9.93
CA GLY A 196 4.60 3.58 10.89
C GLY A 196 5.81 2.81 10.36
N VAL A 197 6.28 1.83 11.13
CA VAL A 197 7.38 0.96 10.72
C VAL A 197 6.86 -0.34 10.10
N PRO A 198 7.64 -1.03 9.22
CA PRO A 198 7.27 -2.34 8.70
C PRO A 198 7.13 -3.41 9.80
N GLY A 199 6.25 -4.38 9.59
CA GLY A 199 6.10 -5.55 10.47
C GLY A 199 4.66 -5.87 10.85
N MET A 200 3.70 -5.06 10.42
CA MET A 200 2.27 -5.28 10.65
C MET A 200 1.46 -4.84 9.43
N GLY A 201 0.47 -5.63 9.08
CA GLY A 201 -0.62 -5.21 8.21
C GLY A 201 -1.95 -5.26 8.95
N PHE A 202 -3.02 -4.84 8.31
CA PHE A 202 -4.38 -4.90 8.84
C PHE A 202 -5.39 -4.99 7.71
N VAL A 203 -6.51 -5.65 8.01
CA VAL A 203 -7.61 -5.86 7.07
C VAL A 203 -8.86 -5.26 7.68
N PHE A 204 -9.52 -4.37 6.94
CA PHE A 204 -10.88 -3.93 7.23
C PHE A 204 -11.81 -4.90 6.55
N ALA A 205 -12.35 -5.84 7.30
CA ALA A 205 -13.26 -6.87 6.79
C ALA A 205 -14.71 -6.53 7.13
N ARG A 206 -15.61 -6.66 6.16
CA ARG A 206 -17.05 -6.46 6.38
C ARG A 206 -17.55 -7.51 7.37
N LYS A 207 -18.35 -7.09 8.33
CA LYS A 207 -18.76 -7.91 9.49
C LYS A 207 -19.47 -9.20 9.08
N ASP A 208 -20.37 -9.13 8.11
CA ASP A 208 -21.09 -10.30 7.60
C ASP A 208 -20.18 -11.27 6.83
N SER A 209 -19.27 -10.74 6.01
CA SER A 209 -18.28 -11.54 5.27
C SER A 209 -17.32 -12.23 6.24
N LEU A 210 -16.86 -11.51 7.26
CA LEU A 210 -15.98 -12.09 8.28
C LEU A 210 -16.70 -13.16 9.11
N ALA A 211 -17.97 -12.93 9.48
CA ALA A 211 -18.77 -13.91 10.21
C ALA A 211 -19.02 -15.19 9.40
N ALA A 212 -19.24 -15.06 8.08
CA ALA A 212 -19.43 -16.20 7.19
C ALA A 212 -18.13 -16.99 6.90
N ALA A 213 -16.96 -16.44 7.24
CA ALA A 213 -15.66 -17.02 6.93
C ALA A 213 -15.12 -18.03 7.96
N ALA A 214 -15.91 -18.36 9.00
CA ALA A 214 -15.50 -19.32 10.03
C ALA A 214 -15.06 -20.65 9.43
N GLY A 215 -13.83 -21.12 9.76
CA GLY A 215 -13.28 -22.38 9.27
C GLY A 215 -12.87 -22.42 7.80
N ASN A 216 -12.93 -21.29 7.09
CA ASN A 216 -12.56 -21.23 5.67
C ASN A 216 -11.05 -21.18 5.45
N SER A 217 -10.29 -20.55 6.37
CA SER A 217 -8.83 -20.43 6.25
C SER A 217 -8.14 -21.79 6.30
N HIS A 218 -7.08 -21.95 5.48
CA HIS A 218 -6.17 -23.10 5.55
C HIS A 218 -4.99 -22.86 6.50
N SER A 219 -4.83 -21.64 7.02
CA SER A 219 -3.73 -21.26 7.88
C SER A 219 -4.20 -21.04 9.31
N LEU A 220 -3.48 -21.61 10.26
CA LEU A 220 -3.69 -21.32 11.68
C LEU A 220 -3.32 -19.88 12.03
N ALA A 221 -2.21 -19.38 11.51
CA ALA A 221 -1.67 -18.07 11.88
C ALA A 221 -2.27 -16.90 11.10
N MET A 222 -2.74 -17.14 9.86
CA MET A 222 -3.29 -16.10 8.97
C MET A 222 -4.82 -16.21 8.83
N ASP A 223 -5.51 -16.68 9.85
CA ASP A 223 -6.97 -16.74 9.92
C ASP A 223 -7.51 -15.45 10.53
N LEU A 224 -8.13 -14.60 9.70
CA LEU A 224 -8.72 -13.33 10.15
C LEU A 224 -9.92 -13.53 11.07
N PHE A 225 -10.73 -14.56 10.81
CA PHE A 225 -11.91 -14.85 11.64
C PHE A 225 -11.50 -15.22 13.06
N ASP A 226 -10.55 -16.14 13.19
CA ASP A 226 -10.07 -16.58 14.50
C ASP A 226 -9.29 -15.47 15.23
N GLN A 227 -8.47 -14.69 14.50
CA GLN A 227 -7.78 -13.53 15.08
C GLN A 227 -8.80 -12.52 15.62
N HIS A 228 -9.83 -12.16 14.83
CA HIS A 228 -10.88 -11.25 15.25
C HIS A 228 -11.67 -11.80 16.45
N SER A 229 -12.12 -13.05 16.37
CA SER A 229 -12.93 -13.69 17.41
C SER A 229 -12.19 -13.75 18.75
N TYR A 230 -10.89 -14.06 18.73
CA TYR A 230 -10.06 -14.06 19.92
C TYR A 230 -9.90 -12.64 20.49
N MET A 231 -9.60 -11.64 19.65
CA MET A 231 -9.47 -10.25 20.06
C MET A 231 -10.79 -9.69 20.64
N LYS A 232 -11.92 -10.04 20.03
CA LYS A 232 -13.25 -9.62 20.51
C LYS A 232 -13.57 -10.20 21.88
N LYS A 233 -13.18 -11.47 22.13
CA LYS A 233 -13.40 -12.17 23.40
C LYS A 233 -12.48 -11.69 24.53
N THR A 234 -11.21 -11.42 24.22
CA THR A 234 -10.15 -11.26 25.23
C THR A 234 -9.55 -9.85 25.27
N GLY A 235 -9.72 -9.04 24.22
CA GLY A 235 -9.00 -7.80 24.01
C GLY A 235 -7.55 -7.98 23.55
N GLN A 236 -7.08 -9.22 23.37
CA GLN A 236 -5.69 -9.58 23.12
C GLN A 236 -5.50 -10.11 21.70
N TRP A 237 -4.28 -10.06 21.22
CA TRP A 237 -3.86 -10.78 20.01
C TRP A 237 -3.90 -12.30 20.26
N ARG A 238 -4.29 -13.05 19.22
CA ARG A 238 -4.34 -14.50 19.30
C ARG A 238 -2.96 -15.14 19.53
N PHE A 239 -1.93 -14.57 18.90
CA PHE A 239 -0.53 -14.98 19.04
C PHE A 239 0.31 -13.74 19.39
N THR A 240 1.58 -13.96 19.82
CA THR A 240 2.49 -12.88 20.21
C THR A 240 2.59 -11.81 19.11
N PRO A 241 2.17 -10.58 19.38
CA PRO A 241 2.20 -9.48 18.38
C PRO A 241 3.60 -8.85 18.29
N PRO A 242 3.89 -8.13 17.21
CA PRO A 242 5.08 -7.30 17.09
C PRO A 242 4.91 -6.02 17.90
N THR A 243 5.08 -6.09 19.22
CA THR A 243 4.68 -5.05 20.18
C THR A 243 5.26 -3.68 19.87
N HIS A 244 6.55 -3.60 19.50
CA HIS A 244 7.21 -2.36 19.11
C HIS A 244 6.63 -1.75 17.84
N VAL A 245 6.26 -2.57 16.85
CA VAL A 245 5.62 -2.12 15.60
C VAL A 245 4.23 -1.58 15.87
N VAL A 246 3.46 -2.22 16.75
CA VAL A 246 2.13 -1.75 17.17
C VAL A 246 2.23 -0.40 17.88
N ALA A 247 3.20 -0.24 18.79
CA ALA A 247 3.45 1.03 19.48
C ALA A 247 3.87 2.13 18.48
N ALA A 248 4.75 1.81 17.54
CA ALA A 248 5.18 2.74 16.49
C ALA A 248 4.03 3.18 15.57
N LEU A 249 3.15 2.25 15.19
CA LEU A 249 1.97 2.60 14.39
C LEU A 249 0.96 3.43 15.18
N HIS A 250 0.79 3.15 16.47
CA HIS A 250 -0.07 3.97 17.33
C HIS A 250 0.44 5.41 17.42
N GLU A 251 1.75 5.60 17.65
CA GLU A 251 2.37 6.92 17.64
C GLU A 251 2.24 7.62 16.29
N ALA A 252 2.48 6.90 15.19
CA ALA A 252 2.31 7.43 13.85
C ALA A 252 0.86 7.87 13.57
N LEU A 253 -0.13 7.14 14.10
CA LEU A 253 -1.55 7.50 13.99
C LEU A 253 -1.89 8.76 14.80
N LEU A 254 -1.28 8.97 15.96
CA LEU A 254 -1.42 10.22 16.71
C LEU A 254 -0.90 11.41 15.90
N GLN A 255 0.31 11.28 15.33
CA GLN A 255 0.90 12.31 14.45
C GLN A 255 0.06 12.54 13.18
N TYR A 256 -0.54 11.49 12.61
CA TYR A 256 -1.46 11.60 11.50
C TYR A 256 -2.67 12.50 11.83
N HIS A 257 -3.25 12.34 13.00
CA HIS A 257 -4.37 13.19 13.44
C HIS A 257 -3.90 14.61 13.78
N GLU A 258 -2.75 14.78 14.41
CA GLU A 258 -2.14 16.09 14.71
C GLU A 258 -1.86 16.88 13.43
N GLU A 259 -1.44 16.21 12.36
CA GLU A 259 -1.22 16.80 11.04
C GLU A 259 -2.52 17.30 10.39
N GLY A 260 -3.67 16.74 10.74
CA GLY A 260 -4.98 17.05 10.16
C GLY A 260 -5.60 15.89 9.39
N GLY A 261 -5.12 14.69 9.58
CA GLY A 261 -5.64 13.44 9.01
C GLY A 261 -5.45 13.32 7.50
N LEU A 262 -6.39 12.63 6.85
CA LEU A 262 -6.32 12.32 5.43
C LEU A 262 -6.15 13.56 4.53
N PRO A 263 -6.90 14.67 4.72
CA PRO A 263 -6.75 15.84 3.85
C PRO A 263 -5.35 16.45 3.90
N ALA A 264 -4.75 16.59 5.09
CA ALA A 264 -3.42 17.15 5.25
C ALA A 264 -2.33 16.19 4.74
N ARG A 265 -2.44 14.90 5.04
CA ARG A 265 -1.51 13.87 4.54
C ARG A 265 -1.53 13.81 3.00
N HIS A 266 -2.72 13.82 2.40
CA HIS A 266 -2.89 13.88 0.95
C HIS A 266 -2.24 15.13 0.36
N ALA A 267 -2.52 16.31 0.93
CA ALA A 267 -1.97 17.57 0.45
C ALA A 267 -0.43 17.59 0.49
N ARG A 268 0.18 17.08 1.58
CA ARG A 268 1.63 16.99 1.70
C ARG A 268 2.24 16.06 0.64
N TYR A 269 1.66 14.87 0.43
CA TYR A 269 2.18 13.91 -0.56
C TYR A 269 1.95 14.41 -2.00
N ALA A 270 0.82 15.07 -2.27
CA ALA A 270 0.59 15.71 -3.56
C ALA A 270 1.62 16.82 -3.84
N ALA A 271 1.92 17.66 -2.84
CA ALA A 271 2.95 18.70 -2.97
C ALA A 271 4.36 18.10 -3.14
N ASN A 272 4.68 17.00 -2.46
CA ASN A 272 5.93 16.27 -2.66
C ASN A 272 6.05 15.73 -4.09
N CYS A 273 4.99 15.08 -4.58
CA CYS A 273 4.94 14.52 -5.93
C CYS A 273 5.05 15.64 -6.99
N GLN A 274 4.33 16.74 -6.80
CA GLN A 274 4.42 17.89 -7.70
C GLN A 274 5.86 18.43 -7.75
N ALA A 275 6.49 18.67 -6.59
CA ALA A 275 7.87 19.15 -6.53
C ALA A 275 8.83 18.18 -7.23
N LEU A 276 8.66 16.87 -7.01
CA LEU A 276 9.45 15.85 -7.70
C LEU A 276 9.30 15.92 -9.22
N MET A 277 8.05 15.94 -9.72
CA MET A 277 7.76 15.93 -11.14
C MET A 277 8.28 17.19 -11.85
N GLU A 278 8.11 18.36 -11.22
CA GLU A 278 8.60 19.65 -11.75
C GLU A 278 10.13 19.68 -11.86
N GLU A 279 10.83 19.27 -10.79
CA GLU A 279 12.28 19.34 -10.77
C GLU A 279 12.94 18.25 -11.65
N MET A 280 12.39 17.03 -11.68
CA MET A 280 12.84 15.99 -12.61
C MET A 280 12.62 16.39 -14.08
N GLY A 281 11.50 17.04 -14.39
CA GLY A 281 11.23 17.57 -15.72
C GLY A 281 12.25 18.63 -16.16
N LYS A 282 12.73 19.49 -15.24
CA LYS A 282 13.81 20.46 -15.53
C LYS A 282 15.16 19.79 -15.84
N LEU A 283 15.39 18.60 -15.32
CA LEU A 283 16.55 17.76 -15.65
C LEU A 283 16.39 17.00 -16.98
N GLY A 284 15.22 17.03 -17.62
CA GLY A 284 14.91 16.28 -18.83
C GLY A 284 14.37 14.86 -18.56
N LEU A 285 14.29 14.44 -17.30
CA LEU A 285 13.78 13.12 -16.93
C LEU A 285 12.27 13.04 -17.13
N ARG A 286 11.82 12.05 -17.93
CA ARG A 286 10.41 11.88 -18.26
C ARG A 286 9.75 10.85 -17.35
N SER A 287 8.56 11.21 -16.83
CA SER A 287 7.73 10.26 -16.12
C SER A 287 7.21 9.16 -17.05
N PHE A 288 7.07 7.96 -16.52
CA PHE A 288 6.50 6.81 -17.25
C PHE A 288 4.99 6.98 -17.44
N LEU A 289 4.29 7.48 -16.43
CA LEU A 289 2.84 7.66 -16.47
C LEU A 289 2.44 9.09 -16.84
N PRO A 290 1.33 9.27 -17.56
CA PRO A 290 0.69 10.57 -17.70
C PRO A 290 0.11 11.03 -16.35
N ALA A 291 0.07 12.34 -16.11
CA ALA A 291 -0.35 12.92 -14.84
C ALA A 291 -1.78 12.53 -14.42
N ALA A 292 -2.67 12.24 -15.37
CA ALA A 292 -4.08 11.92 -15.11
C ALA A 292 -4.28 10.61 -14.34
N ILE A 293 -3.34 9.67 -14.44
CA ILE A 293 -3.41 8.35 -13.77
C ILE A 293 -2.28 8.15 -12.76
N GLN A 294 -1.44 9.16 -12.54
CA GLN A 294 -0.34 9.13 -11.60
C GLN A 294 -0.83 9.36 -10.17
N ALA A 295 -0.65 8.36 -9.29
CA ALA A 295 -0.88 8.55 -7.86
C ALA A 295 0.24 9.40 -7.22
N PRO A 296 -0.06 10.27 -6.26
CA PRO A 296 0.94 11.07 -5.55
C PRO A 296 1.69 10.25 -4.47
N ILE A 297 2.05 9.02 -4.79
CA ILE A 297 2.64 8.04 -3.88
C ILE A 297 4.07 7.71 -4.29
N ILE A 298 4.26 7.39 -5.56
CA ILE A 298 5.54 7.05 -6.15
C ILE A 298 5.50 7.40 -7.63
N ALA A 299 6.54 8.05 -8.12
CA ALA A 299 6.72 8.32 -9.55
C ALA A 299 7.80 7.42 -10.15
N THR A 300 7.52 6.91 -11.33
CA THR A 300 8.44 6.11 -12.14
C THR A 300 8.96 6.99 -13.29
N PHE A 301 10.27 7.00 -13.47
CA PHE A 301 10.93 7.75 -14.53
C PHE A 301 11.65 6.80 -15.48
N HIS A 302 11.64 7.12 -16.77
CA HIS A 302 12.49 6.43 -17.73
C HIS A 302 13.96 6.62 -17.37
N ALA A 303 14.74 5.56 -17.46
CA ALA A 303 16.18 5.65 -17.32
C ALA A 303 16.78 6.47 -18.49
N PRO A 304 17.83 7.29 -18.25
CA PRO A 304 18.57 7.91 -19.32
C PRO A 304 19.08 6.88 -20.33
N LYS A 305 19.07 7.24 -21.61
CA LYS A 305 19.52 6.35 -22.71
C LYS A 305 21.04 6.37 -22.91
N ASP A 306 21.72 7.30 -22.27
CA ASP A 306 23.18 7.42 -22.33
C ASP A 306 23.85 6.14 -21.81
N PRO A 307 24.79 5.52 -22.58
CA PRO A 307 25.44 4.26 -22.18
C PRO A 307 26.27 4.37 -20.91
N ARG A 308 26.61 5.58 -20.47
CA ARG A 308 27.28 5.84 -19.18
C ARG A 308 26.36 5.72 -18.00
N TYR A 309 25.04 5.80 -18.22
CA TYR A 309 24.06 5.57 -17.14
C TYR A 309 24.03 4.08 -16.80
N GLN A 310 24.34 3.78 -15.54
CA GLN A 310 24.17 2.46 -14.95
C GLN A 310 23.42 2.64 -13.64
N PHE A 311 22.23 2.08 -13.52
CA PHE A 311 21.35 2.29 -12.35
C PHE A 311 22.07 2.02 -11.02
N LYS A 312 22.90 0.97 -10.95
CA LYS A 312 23.61 0.62 -9.71
C LYS A 312 24.60 1.73 -9.28
N ASP A 313 25.37 2.27 -10.22
CA ASP A 313 26.33 3.37 -9.95
C ASP A 313 25.57 4.66 -9.60
N PHE A 314 24.56 4.99 -10.39
CA PHE A 314 23.65 6.11 -10.10
C PHE A 314 23.06 6.01 -8.68
N TYR A 315 22.50 4.85 -8.32
CA TYR A 315 21.92 4.60 -7.01
C TYR A 315 22.94 4.82 -5.86
N GLU A 316 24.14 4.23 -5.96
CA GLU A 316 25.15 4.35 -4.89
C GLU A 316 25.64 5.79 -4.73
N ARG A 317 25.77 6.56 -5.81
CA ARG A 317 26.14 7.99 -5.75
C ARG A 317 25.02 8.84 -5.14
N VAL A 318 23.78 8.64 -5.53
CA VAL A 318 22.61 9.34 -4.93
C VAL A 318 22.50 9.00 -3.45
N LYS A 319 22.70 7.73 -3.07
CA LYS A 319 22.73 7.29 -1.69
C LYS A 319 23.86 7.96 -0.88
N ALA A 320 25.05 8.11 -1.46
CA ALA A 320 26.16 8.82 -0.82
C ALA A 320 25.84 10.29 -0.55
N LYS A 321 24.91 10.90 -1.34
CA LYS A 321 24.37 12.25 -1.08
C LYS A 321 23.19 12.27 -0.10
N GLY A 322 22.82 11.11 0.50
CA GLY A 322 21.82 11.03 1.55
C GLY A 322 20.41 10.64 1.10
N TYR A 323 20.21 10.12 -0.11
CA TYR A 323 18.89 9.76 -0.63
C TYR A 323 18.88 8.34 -1.19
N ILE A 324 17.92 7.52 -0.75
CA ILE A 324 17.73 6.16 -1.23
C ILE A 324 16.53 6.13 -2.18
N LEU A 325 16.78 5.80 -3.45
CA LEU A 325 15.79 5.62 -4.49
C LEU A 325 15.40 4.13 -4.63
N TYR A 326 14.53 3.82 -5.59
CA TYR A 326 14.16 2.43 -5.88
C TYR A 326 14.46 2.05 -7.34
N PRO A 327 14.89 0.81 -7.59
CA PRO A 327 15.02 0.32 -8.97
C PRO A 327 13.66 0.28 -9.66
N GLY A 328 13.66 0.36 -10.97
CA GLY A 328 12.48 0.05 -11.78
C GLY A 328 11.98 -1.38 -11.53
N LYS A 329 10.73 -1.60 -11.83
CA LYS A 329 10.08 -2.91 -11.65
C LYS A 329 9.24 -3.30 -12.87
N LEU A 330 9.46 -2.61 -13.98
CA LEU A 330 8.80 -2.87 -15.25
C LEU A 330 9.56 -3.95 -16.04
N THR A 331 8.81 -4.63 -16.92
CA THR A 331 9.34 -5.74 -17.70
C THR A 331 9.84 -5.32 -19.09
N GLN A 332 9.38 -4.17 -19.60
CA GLN A 332 9.60 -3.78 -21.00
C GLN A 332 10.54 -2.58 -21.17
N VAL A 333 10.67 -1.70 -20.19
CA VAL A 333 11.50 -0.50 -20.27
C VAL A 333 12.33 -0.32 -19.01
N GLU A 334 13.56 0.18 -19.17
CA GLU A 334 14.41 0.49 -18.03
C GLU A 334 13.93 1.77 -17.36
N THR A 335 13.75 1.70 -16.05
CA THR A 335 13.18 2.80 -15.26
C THR A 335 13.80 2.81 -13.87
N PHE A 336 13.57 3.91 -13.14
CA PHE A 336 13.78 3.97 -11.71
C PHE A 336 12.60 4.68 -11.03
N ARG A 337 12.47 4.52 -9.72
CA ARG A 337 11.32 5.03 -8.97
C ARG A 337 11.75 5.92 -7.82
N VAL A 338 10.93 6.95 -7.57
CA VAL A 338 11.11 7.88 -6.44
C VAL A 338 9.79 7.98 -5.68
N GLY A 339 9.79 7.60 -4.41
CA GLY A 339 8.63 7.70 -3.53
C GLY A 339 8.39 9.12 -3.05
N CYS A 340 7.13 9.52 -2.96
CA CYS A 340 6.69 10.84 -2.51
C CYS A 340 6.17 10.83 -1.07
N ILE A 341 6.14 9.64 -0.42
CA ILE A 341 5.55 9.39 0.89
C ILE A 341 6.62 9.29 1.99
N GLY A 342 6.17 9.43 3.24
CA GLY A 342 7.02 9.40 4.41
C GLY A 342 7.18 10.79 5.04
N HIS A 343 7.93 10.86 6.12
CA HIS A 343 8.21 12.12 6.83
C HIS A 343 9.22 12.98 6.05
N VAL A 344 8.77 13.47 4.89
CA VAL A 344 9.55 14.26 3.91
C VAL A 344 8.70 15.44 3.45
N THR A 345 9.37 16.58 3.21
CA THR A 345 8.75 17.83 2.76
C THR A 345 9.03 18.12 1.28
N PRO A 346 8.26 19.00 0.61
CA PRO A 346 8.56 19.43 -0.76
C PRO A 346 9.95 20.07 -0.94
N ALA A 347 10.47 20.74 0.09
CA ALA A 347 11.83 21.30 0.05
C ALA A 347 12.88 20.19 -0.03
N GLN A 348 12.75 19.16 0.81
CA GLN A 348 13.64 18.00 0.80
C GLN A 348 13.51 17.18 -0.50
N MET A 349 12.33 17.15 -1.13
CA MET A 349 12.18 16.55 -2.46
C MET A 349 12.99 17.32 -3.52
N ARG A 350 12.97 18.66 -3.49
CA ARG A 350 13.80 19.49 -4.39
C ARG A 350 15.29 19.27 -4.18
N GLU A 351 15.73 19.20 -2.92
CA GLU A 351 17.13 18.88 -2.56
C GLU A 351 17.54 17.50 -3.09
N ALA A 352 16.66 16.50 -2.97
CA ALA A 352 16.91 15.16 -3.51
C ALA A 352 17.07 15.17 -5.04
N VAL A 353 16.23 15.92 -5.75
CA VAL A 353 16.34 16.04 -7.22
C VAL A 353 17.58 16.82 -7.62
N ALA A 354 17.96 17.84 -6.85
CA ALA A 354 19.24 18.53 -7.07
C ALA A 354 20.42 17.55 -6.97
N ALA A 355 20.42 16.67 -5.96
CA ALA A 355 21.42 15.60 -5.81
C ALA A 355 21.41 14.61 -6.99
N VAL A 356 20.23 14.25 -7.52
CA VAL A 356 20.10 13.45 -8.76
C VAL A 356 20.78 14.16 -9.93
N GLY A 357 20.51 15.45 -10.13
CA GLY A 357 21.10 16.23 -11.22
C GLY A 357 22.63 16.37 -11.08
N GLU A 358 23.15 16.50 -9.87
CA GLU A 358 24.60 16.48 -9.62
C GLU A 358 25.21 15.13 -10.00
N VAL A 359 24.59 14.03 -9.59
CA VAL A 359 25.09 12.67 -9.88
C VAL A 359 25.08 12.41 -11.39
N LEU A 360 24.04 12.79 -12.12
CA LEU A 360 23.99 12.64 -13.57
C LEU A 360 25.14 13.41 -14.26
N ARG A 361 25.46 14.62 -13.78
CA ARG A 361 26.62 15.39 -14.27
C ARG A 361 27.95 14.72 -13.93
N GLU A 362 28.10 14.20 -12.70
CA GLU A 362 29.30 13.45 -12.28
C GLU A 362 29.52 12.16 -13.11
N MET A 363 28.44 11.57 -13.58
CA MET A 363 28.48 10.41 -14.47
C MET A 363 28.65 10.79 -15.95
N GLU A 364 28.70 12.11 -16.24
CA GLU A 364 28.76 12.65 -17.60
C GLU A 364 27.61 12.19 -18.50
N VAL A 365 26.43 11.91 -17.92
CA VAL A 365 25.23 11.57 -18.66
C VAL A 365 24.72 12.80 -19.40
N LEU A 366 24.81 12.80 -20.72
CA LEU A 366 24.49 13.93 -21.60
C LEU A 366 23.13 13.75 -22.31
N GLU A 367 22.67 12.51 -22.47
CA GLU A 367 21.40 12.18 -23.10
C GLU A 367 20.43 11.60 -22.06
N ILE A 368 19.38 12.37 -21.76
CA ILE A 368 18.37 12.02 -20.73
C ILE A 368 17.05 11.64 -21.38
#